data_27f91ebe79dada53f56e81f63d18474b
#
_entry.id   27f91ebe79dada53f56e81f63d18474b
#
_cell.length_a   1.000
_cell.length_b   1.000
_cell.length_c   1.000
_cell.angle_alpha   90.00
_cell.angle_beta   90.00
_cell.angle_gamma   90.00
#
_symmetry.space_group_name_H-M   'P 1'
#
loop_
_entity.id
_entity.type
_entity.pdbx_description
1 polymer ?
#
loop_
_entity_poly.entity_id
_entity_poly.type
_entity_poly.pdbx_seq_one_letter_code
_entity_poly.pdbx_strand_id
1 'polypeptide(L)'
;LGDVYKRQIYTPDGALRGEVGEVTQQLDIMPTVLGLVGNTEPYFAFGRDVLNEPQRPRWSVSYDGRFRALTGEGAVVLDDSDMDVQECPATPAADSLAQNFRALVQQYYTHIEKKSYTAND
;
A
#
# COMPACT_ATOMS: atom_id res chain seq x y z
N LEU A 1 3.35 15.03 -14.17
CA LEU A 1 4.38 14.69 -13.20
C LEU A 1 3.67 14.49 -11.87
N GLY A 2 3.60 13.23 -11.41
CA GLY A 2 2.95 12.91 -10.14
C GLY A 2 3.57 13.66 -8.97
N ASP A 3 2.73 14.04 -8.04
CA ASP A 3 3.14 14.72 -6.82
C ASP A 3 4.05 13.79 -6.01
N VAL A 4 5.34 14.13 -5.94
CA VAL A 4 6.31 13.40 -5.12
C VAL A 4 6.30 14.03 -3.74
N TYR A 5 5.69 13.36 -2.78
CA TYR A 5 5.69 13.80 -1.39
C TYR A 5 6.82 13.13 -0.61
N LYS A 6 7.64 13.95 0.02
CA LYS A 6 8.57 13.45 1.05
C LYS A 6 7.78 13.21 2.33
N ARG A 7 7.99 12.04 2.94
CA ARG A 7 7.43 11.70 4.24
C ARG A 7 8.56 11.54 5.22
N GLN A 8 8.43 12.19 6.36
CA GLN A 8 9.43 12.14 7.42
C GLN A 8 8.76 11.82 8.73
N ILE A 9 9.34 10.89 9.47
CA ILE A 9 8.97 10.61 10.85
C ILE A 9 10.11 11.16 11.69
N TYR A 10 9.79 12.08 12.59
CA TYR A 10 10.75 12.70 13.48
C TYR A 10 10.59 12.15 14.89
N THR A 11 11.69 11.67 15.46
CA THR A 11 11.78 11.27 16.86
C THR A 11 12.72 12.23 17.57
N PRO A 12 12.25 12.96 18.63
CA PRO A 12 13.07 13.97 19.32
C PRO A 12 14.35 13.41 19.94
N ASP A 13 14.33 12.14 20.36
CA ASP A 13 15.48 11.43 20.91
C ASP A 13 16.49 10.96 19.85
N GLY A 14 16.14 11.13 18.56
CA GLY A 14 16.99 10.71 17.45
C GLY A 14 17.14 9.19 17.34
N ALA A 15 16.24 8.41 17.93
CA ALA A 15 16.26 6.93 17.89
C ALA A 15 16.10 6.38 16.47
N LEU A 16 15.33 7.09 15.64
CA LEU A 16 15.18 6.76 14.22
C LEU A 16 16.06 7.66 13.37
N ARG A 17 16.94 7.05 12.59
CA ARG A 17 17.78 7.76 11.61
C ARG A 17 17.92 6.88 10.38
N GLY A 18 17.77 7.46 9.21
CA GLY A 18 17.99 6.78 7.95
C GLY A 18 16.93 7.11 6.92
N GLU A 19 16.96 6.41 5.83
CA GLU A 19 16.06 6.55 4.70
C GLU A 19 15.52 5.17 4.31
N VAL A 20 14.22 5.11 4.04
CA VAL A 20 13.57 3.94 3.45
C VAL A 20 13.51 4.17 1.95
N GLY A 21 14.46 3.58 1.21
CA GLY A 21 14.59 3.72 -0.25
C GLY A 21 13.63 2.84 -1.07
N GLU A 22 12.64 2.27 -0.44
CA GLU A 22 11.74 1.31 -1.06
C GLU A 22 10.36 1.92 -1.33
N VAL A 23 9.61 1.29 -2.25
CA VAL A 23 8.25 1.75 -2.56
C VAL A 23 7.38 1.71 -1.30
N THR A 24 6.85 2.85 -0.94
CA THR A 24 5.92 3.04 0.18
C THR A 24 4.69 3.82 -0.27
N GLN A 25 3.61 3.73 0.47
CA GLN A 25 2.35 4.39 0.14
C GLN A 25 1.73 5.08 1.36
N GLN A 26 0.70 5.91 1.13
CA GLN A 26 0.03 6.61 2.24
C GLN A 26 -0.63 5.64 3.23
N LEU A 27 -1.11 4.50 2.75
CA LEU A 27 -1.73 3.48 3.58
C LEU A 27 -0.75 2.87 4.60
N ASP A 28 0.57 2.98 4.36
CA ASP A 28 1.61 2.47 5.27
C ASP A 28 1.85 3.39 6.47
N ILE A 29 1.37 4.63 6.45
CA ILE A 29 1.63 5.61 7.52
C ILE A 29 1.05 5.14 8.84
N MET A 30 -0.23 4.78 8.86
CA MET A 30 -0.92 4.36 10.08
C MET A 30 -0.28 3.10 10.71
N PRO A 31 -0.07 1.99 9.98
CA PRO A 31 0.59 0.81 10.55
C PRO A 31 1.98 1.12 11.09
N THR A 32 2.78 1.92 10.36
CA THR A 32 4.12 2.29 10.78
C THR A 32 4.12 3.12 12.07
N VAL A 33 3.22 4.08 12.19
CA VAL A 33 3.08 4.89 13.41
C VAL A 33 2.60 4.02 14.58
N LEU A 34 1.62 3.14 14.36
CA LEU A 34 1.14 2.22 15.40
C LEU A 34 2.26 1.28 15.88
N GLY A 35 3.08 0.77 14.96
CA GLY A 35 4.27 -0.02 15.32
C GLY A 35 5.28 0.76 16.16
N LEU A 36 5.53 2.02 15.80
CA LEU A 36 6.45 2.90 16.55
C LEU A 36 5.97 3.25 17.96
N VAL A 37 4.67 3.40 18.16
CA VAL A 37 4.11 3.66 19.51
C VAL A 37 3.83 2.38 20.29
N GLY A 38 4.19 1.21 19.74
CA GLY A 38 4.06 -0.08 20.44
C GLY A 38 2.61 -0.55 20.59
N ASN A 39 1.75 -0.25 19.62
CA ASN A 39 0.37 -0.72 19.66
C ASN A 39 0.32 -2.24 19.59
N THR A 40 -0.42 -2.86 20.51
CA THR A 40 -0.68 -4.30 20.57
C THR A 40 -2.11 -4.68 20.25
N GLU A 41 -2.99 -3.69 20.11
CA GLU A 41 -4.39 -3.94 19.80
C GLU A 41 -4.58 -4.29 18.33
N PRO A 42 -5.47 -5.23 18.01
CA PRO A 42 -5.81 -5.56 16.63
C PRO A 42 -6.38 -4.34 15.90
N TYR A 43 -5.92 -4.13 14.68
CA TYR A 43 -6.45 -3.11 13.79
C TYR A 43 -6.48 -3.62 12.35
N PHE A 44 -7.32 -3.01 11.54
CA PHE A 44 -7.36 -3.28 10.11
C PHE A 44 -6.59 -2.22 9.35
N ALA A 45 -5.72 -2.64 8.43
CA ALA A 45 -5.04 -1.76 7.50
C ALA A 45 -4.75 -2.46 6.17
N PHE A 46 -4.87 -1.74 5.07
CA PHE A 46 -4.38 -2.20 3.76
C PHE A 46 -2.87 -2.00 3.61
N GLY A 47 -2.30 -1.05 4.32
CA GLY A 47 -0.88 -0.79 4.37
C GLY A 47 -0.12 -1.73 5.32
N ARG A 48 1.17 -1.51 5.42
CA ARG A 48 2.09 -2.28 6.27
C ARG A 48 2.95 -1.36 7.14
N ASP A 49 3.47 -1.91 8.21
CA ASP A 49 4.56 -1.26 8.96
C ASP A 49 5.86 -1.38 8.18
N VAL A 50 6.31 -0.29 7.57
CA VAL A 50 7.49 -0.29 6.70
C VAL A 50 8.80 -0.55 7.44
N LEU A 51 8.81 -0.36 8.76
CA LEU A 51 9.99 -0.55 9.61
C LEU A 51 10.08 -1.98 10.15
N ASN A 52 8.95 -2.59 10.49
CA ASN A 52 8.91 -3.88 11.17
C ASN A 52 8.44 -5.04 10.28
N GLU A 53 7.86 -4.77 9.11
CA GLU A 53 7.35 -5.78 8.17
C GLU A 53 8.09 -5.76 6.81
N PRO A 54 9.41 -5.98 6.75
CA PRO A 54 10.17 -5.93 5.50
C PRO A 54 9.82 -7.07 4.52
N GLN A 55 9.19 -8.13 5.00
CA GLN A 55 8.85 -9.32 4.22
C GLN A 55 7.60 -9.15 3.33
N ARG A 56 6.77 -8.16 3.61
CA ARG A 56 5.55 -7.95 2.82
C ARG A 56 5.87 -7.31 1.47
N PRO A 57 5.16 -7.67 0.40
CA PRO A 57 5.36 -7.10 -0.92
C PRO A 57 5.28 -5.58 -0.90
N ARG A 58 6.18 -4.93 -1.63
CA ARG A 58 6.36 -3.48 -1.66
C ARG A 58 5.75 -2.92 -2.91
N TRP A 59 4.62 -2.31 -2.75
CA TRP A 59 3.86 -1.70 -3.83
C TRP A 59 3.08 -0.50 -3.32
N SER A 60 2.75 0.41 -4.21
CA SER A 60 1.90 1.55 -3.91
C SER A 60 0.69 1.57 -4.84
N VAL A 61 -0.40 2.07 -4.33
CA VAL A 61 -1.65 2.25 -5.07
C VAL A 61 -1.99 3.72 -5.11
N SER A 62 -2.42 4.20 -6.26
CA SER A 62 -2.94 5.54 -6.45
C SER A 62 -4.17 5.51 -7.33
N TYR A 63 -5.00 6.52 -7.20
CA TYR A 63 -6.18 6.73 -8.03
C TYR A 63 -6.16 8.14 -8.61
N ASP A 64 -6.26 8.22 -9.93
CA ASP A 64 -6.35 9.47 -10.69
C ASP A 64 -7.27 9.23 -11.90
N GLY A 65 -8.57 9.02 -11.61
CA GLY A 65 -9.53 8.57 -12.63
C GLY A 65 -9.33 7.12 -13.08
N ARG A 66 -8.20 6.51 -12.74
CA ARG A 66 -7.87 5.08 -12.91
C ARG A 66 -7.07 4.61 -11.73
N PHE A 67 -7.23 3.36 -11.37
CA PHE A 67 -6.38 2.74 -10.37
C PHE A 67 -5.01 2.40 -10.96
N ARG A 68 -3.96 2.75 -10.24
CA ARG A 68 -2.58 2.41 -10.58
C ARG A 68 -1.92 1.69 -9.41
N ALA A 69 -1.20 0.62 -9.72
CA ALA A 69 -0.31 -0.03 -8.77
C ALA A 69 1.13 0.04 -9.29
N LEU A 70 2.07 0.32 -8.41
CA LEU A 70 3.48 0.50 -8.72
C LEU A 70 4.32 -0.34 -7.76
N THR A 71 5.32 -1.05 -8.32
CA THR A 71 6.43 -1.67 -7.58
C THR A 71 7.75 -1.06 -8.02
N GLY A 72 8.84 -1.44 -7.38
CA GLY A 72 10.19 -1.10 -7.86
C GLY A 72 10.54 -1.69 -9.23
N GLU A 73 9.78 -2.70 -9.70
CA GLU A 73 10.04 -3.45 -10.92
C GLU A 73 9.05 -3.15 -12.06
N GLY A 74 7.98 -2.44 -11.78
CA GLY A 74 6.98 -2.14 -12.81
C GLY A 74 5.71 -1.48 -12.30
N ALA A 75 4.83 -1.17 -13.24
CA ALA A 75 3.54 -0.54 -12.98
C ALA A 75 2.41 -1.28 -13.69
N VAL A 76 1.25 -1.27 -13.05
CA VAL A 76 0.01 -1.84 -13.59
C VAL A 76 -1.08 -0.79 -13.47
N VAL A 77 -1.86 -0.62 -14.52
CA VAL A 77 -3.04 0.25 -14.53
C VAL A 77 -4.28 -0.61 -14.72
N LEU A 78 -5.27 -0.44 -13.87
CA LEU A 78 -6.58 -1.06 -14.01
C LEU A 78 -7.59 -0.01 -14.48
N ASP A 79 -8.38 -0.37 -15.47
CA ASP A 79 -9.59 0.38 -15.78
C ASP A 79 -10.68 0.04 -14.76
N ASP A 80 -11.28 1.08 -14.20
CA ASP A 80 -12.30 0.94 -13.14
C ASP A 80 -13.61 0.33 -13.67
N SER A 81 -13.90 0.49 -14.98
CA SER A 81 -15.15 0.03 -15.58
C SER A 81 -15.20 -1.48 -15.78
N ASP A 82 -14.11 -2.08 -16.23
CA ASP A 82 -14.07 -3.50 -16.61
C ASP A 82 -13.07 -4.34 -15.80
N MET A 83 -12.36 -3.73 -14.85
CA MET A 83 -11.25 -4.34 -14.10
C MET A 83 -10.17 -4.93 -15.03
N ASP A 84 -10.06 -4.39 -16.24
CA ASP A 84 -9.07 -4.78 -17.22
C ASP A 84 -7.72 -4.11 -16.96
N VAL A 85 -6.65 -4.88 -17.11
CA VAL A 85 -5.28 -4.37 -17.01
C VAL A 85 -4.90 -3.71 -18.33
N GLN A 86 -4.81 -2.38 -18.35
CA GLN A 86 -4.49 -1.64 -19.58
C GLN A 86 -3.00 -1.52 -19.87
N GLU A 87 -2.17 -1.43 -18.83
CA GLU A 87 -0.72 -1.36 -18.97
C GLU A 87 -0.08 -2.34 -18.01
N CYS A 88 0.42 -3.41 -18.54
CA CYS A 88 1.17 -4.40 -17.78
C CYS A 88 2.41 -4.77 -18.60
N PRO A 89 3.65 -4.52 -18.12
CA PRO A 89 4.77 -5.16 -18.74
C PRO A 89 4.55 -6.67 -18.62
N ALA A 90 4.70 -7.39 -19.73
CA ALA A 90 4.47 -8.84 -19.79
C ALA A 90 5.57 -9.60 -19.02
N THR A 91 5.55 -9.48 -17.71
CA THR A 91 6.47 -10.15 -16.79
C THR A 91 5.67 -10.91 -15.72
N PRO A 92 6.16 -12.04 -15.19
CA PRO A 92 5.50 -12.76 -14.11
C PRO A 92 5.27 -11.90 -12.85
N ALA A 93 6.15 -10.93 -12.58
CA ALA A 93 6.00 -9.98 -11.49
C ALA A 93 4.79 -9.04 -11.71
N ALA A 94 4.55 -8.61 -12.93
CA ALA A 94 3.41 -7.77 -13.28
C ALA A 94 2.07 -8.53 -13.18
N ASP A 95 2.04 -9.80 -13.55
CA ASP A 95 0.85 -10.64 -13.40
C ASP A 95 0.47 -10.83 -11.93
N SER A 96 1.47 -11.10 -11.08
CA SER A 96 1.28 -11.19 -9.63
C SER A 96 0.80 -9.86 -9.03
N LEU A 97 1.36 -8.74 -9.50
CA LEU A 97 0.95 -7.40 -9.07
C LEU A 97 -0.51 -7.13 -9.46
N ALA A 98 -0.89 -7.46 -10.69
CA ALA A 98 -2.25 -7.28 -11.17
C ALA A 98 -3.28 -8.10 -10.36
N GLN A 99 -2.96 -9.36 -10.03
CA GLN A 99 -3.81 -10.20 -9.20
C GLN A 99 -3.97 -9.65 -7.78
N ASN A 100 -2.86 -9.28 -7.14
CA ASN A 100 -2.88 -8.69 -5.80
C ASN A 100 -3.64 -7.37 -5.78
N PHE A 101 -3.50 -6.57 -6.82
CA PHE A 101 -4.19 -5.30 -6.94
C PHE A 101 -5.71 -5.46 -7.10
N ARG A 102 -6.16 -6.39 -7.95
CA ARG A 102 -7.59 -6.73 -8.06
C ARG A 102 -8.16 -7.20 -6.73
N ALA A 103 -7.43 -8.05 -6.01
CA ALA A 103 -7.84 -8.53 -4.70
C ALA A 103 -7.96 -7.37 -3.69
N LEU A 104 -7.01 -6.41 -3.69
CA LEU A 104 -7.07 -5.24 -2.82
C LEU A 104 -8.29 -4.37 -3.14
N VAL A 105 -8.54 -4.07 -4.41
CA VAL A 105 -9.70 -3.26 -4.83
C VAL A 105 -11.00 -3.94 -4.42
N GLN A 106 -11.11 -5.26 -4.62
CA GLN A 106 -12.26 -6.04 -4.20
C GLN A 106 -12.45 -5.99 -2.67
N GLN A 107 -11.39 -6.16 -1.91
CA GLN A 107 -11.45 -6.06 -0.45
C GLN A 107 -11.85 -4.67 0.01
N TYR A 108 -11.31 -3.63 -0.61
CA TYR A 108 -11.65 -2.24 -0.31
C TYR A 108 -13.15 -1.99 -0.45
N TYR A 109 -13.76 -2.36 -1.58
CA TYR A 109 -15.20 -2.23 -1.77
C TYR A 109 -16.01 -3.08 -0.77
N THR A 110 -15.58 -4.32 -0.52
CA THR A 110 -16.24 -5.20 0.45
C THR A 110 -16.24 -4.61 1.85
N HIS A 111 -15.13 -3.99 2.28
CA HIS A 111 -15.06 -3.33 3.59
C HIS A 111 -15.94 -2.09 3.67
N ILE A 112 -16.00 -1.30 2.61
CA ILE A 112 -16.91 -0.14 2.56
C ILE A 112 -18.37 -0.59 2.67
N GLU A 113 -18.77 -1.61 1.90
CA GLU A 113 -20.13 -2.12 1.91
C GLU A 113 -20.53 -2.71 3.28
N LYS A 114 -19.66 -3.48 3.89
CA LYS A 114 -19.89 -4.12 5.18
C LYS A 114 -19.67 -3.20 6.36
N LYS A 115 -19.10 -2.01 6.16
CA LYS A 115 -18.64 -1.10 7.22
C LYS A 115 -17.76 -1.80 8.27
N SER A 116 -16.93 -2.73 7.80
CA SER A 116 -15.99 -3.49 8.63
C SER A 116 -14.72 -2.67 8.84
N TYR A 117 -14.45 -2.25 10.07
CA TYR A 117 -13.32 -1.39 10.40
C TYR A 117 -12.32 -2.01 11.36
N THR A 118 -12.60 -3.21 11.83
CA THR A 118 -11.70 -3.96 12.73
C THR A 118 -11.23 -5.26 12.08
N ALA A 119 -10.12 -5.81 12.56
CA ALA A 119 -9.56 -7.06 12.04
C ALA A 119 -10.47 -8.29 12.29
N ASN A 120 -11.49 -8.14 13.12
CA ASN A 120 -12.41 -9.21 13.53
C ASN A 120 -13.81 -9.07 12.95
N ASP A 121 -14.06 -8.07 12.10
CA ASP A 121 -15.38 -7.83 11.48
C ASP A 121 -15.55 -8.57 10.14
#